data_21412209047f2a67117ea5e3e16c44c8
#
_entry.id   21412209047f2a67117ea5e3e16c44c8
#
_cell.length_a   1.000
_cell.length_b   1.000
_cell.length_c   1.000
_cell.angle_alpha   90.00
_cell.angle_beta   90.00
_cell.angle_gamma   90.00
#
_symmetry.space_group_name_H-M   'P 1'
#
loop_
_entity.id
_entity.type
_entity.pdbx_description
1 polymer ?
#
loop_
_entity_poly.entity_id
_entity_poly.type
_entity_poly.pdbx_seq_one_letter_code
_entity_poly.pdbx_strand_id
1 'polypeptide(L)'
;MAREGRIHISKYGPPPPELPVYQHVDPREVSFIGRTNYEAPLESKKYVFGIKRHDRRRHVYVVGKSGVGKSKLLELLVRQDIGYGHGLCFIDPHGDVIEAILDFIPEERIDDVVIIDPSDADWPVSFNPLQKVPPELKHQMAQGLIEVMEKQFGANWTPRLEHVFRFTTLALLDYPDATMRGMISMLTDRPYRQKVIEYITDDMVKRFFAVEFADWSEKFDTDAIIPLVNKLGQFLSMPALRNIFAQKENKIDFRDIMNSKKILLINLSKGKIGEENSSFFGSMFITK
;
A
#
# COMPACT_ATOMS: atom_id res chain seq x y z
N MET A 1 -10.01 28.82 40.18
CA MET A 1 -9.09 28.69 39.05
C MET A 1 -8.31 27.40 39.21
N ALA A 2 -8.75 26.32 38.58
CA ALA A 2 -8.04 25.03 38.62
C ALA A 2 -6.81 25.12 37.70
N ARG A 3 -5.63 24.92 38.27
CA ARG A 3 -4.40 24.77 37.51
C ARG A 3 -4.48 23.43 36.76
N GLU A 4 -4.58 23.49 35.46
CA GLU A 4 -4.40 22.34 34.60
C GLU A 4 -3.13 21.60 34.98
N GLY A 5 -3.29 20.34 35.36
CA GLY A 5 -2.18 19.46 35.70
C GLY A 5 -1.29 19.25 34.50
N ARG A 6 -0.23 20.02 34.35
CA ARG A 6 0.87 19.68 33.46
C ARG A 6 1.49 18.40 33.99
N ILE A 7 1.48 17.34 33.21
CA ILE A 7 2.26 16.14 33.47
C ILE A 7 3.71 16.60 33.56
N HIS A 8 4.25 16.71 34.77
CA HIS A 8 5.68 16.92 34.99
C HIS A 8 6.37 15.60 34.67
N ILE A 9 6.88 15.48 33.44
CA ILE A 9 7.87 14.46 33.14
C ILE A 9 9.10 14.83 33.97
N SER A 10 9.46 13.98 34.92
CA SER A 10 10.65 14.18 35.73
C SER A 10 11.88 14.38 34.82
N LYS A 11 12.50 15.53 34.87
CA LYS A 11 13.71 15.82 34.10
C LYS A 11 14.95 15.06 34.59
N TYR A 12 14.84 14.29 35.66
CA TYR A 12 15.95 13.79 36.47
C TYR A 12 15.88 12.29 36.77
N GLY A 13 15.37 11.48 35.87
CA GLY A 13 15.45 10.02 36.00
C GLY A 13 16.52 9.43 35.07
N PRO A 14 17.35 8.49 35.51
CA PRO A 14 18.28 7.82 34.62
C PRO A 14 17.50 7.09 33.51
N PRO A 15 18.08 6.97 32.28
CA PRO A 15 17.46 6.18 31.24
C PRO A 15 17.31 4.74 31.72
N PRO A 16 16.24 4.02 31.30
CA PRO A 16 16.10 2.58 31.59
C PRO A 16 17.37 1.83 31.17
N PRO A 17 17.83 0.82 31.93
CA PRO A 17 19.06 0.08 31.61
C PRO A 17 19.03 -0.59 30.22
N GLU A 18 17.84 -0.96 29.77
CA GLU A 18 17.62 -1.62 28.48
C GLU A 18 17.50 -0.64 27.30
N LEU A 19 17.50 0.68 27.56
CA LEU A 19 17.38 1.67 26.50
C LEU A 19 18.60 1.62 25.57
N PRO A 20 18.45 1.30 24.27
CA PRO A 20 19.58 1.29 23.31
C PRO A 20 20.13 2.70 23.15
N VAL A 21 21.31 2.97 23.69
CA VAL A 21 22.01 4.26 23.57
C VAL A 21 23.18 4.14 22.61
N TYR A 22 23.46 5.22 21.87
CA TYR A 22 24.44 5.25 20.77
C TYR A 22 25.84 4.77 21.17
N GLN A 23 26.31 5.10 22.39
CA GLN A 23 27.65 4.73 22.84
C GLN A 23 27.84 3.22 23.13
N HIS A 24 26.76 2.49 23.26
CA HIS A 24 26.78 1.09 23.72
C HIS A 24 26.28 0.09 22.70
N VAL A 25 25.93 0.54 21.48
CA VAL A 25 25.34 -0.31 20.43
C VAL A 25 25.92 0.02 19.06
N ASP A 26 25.92 -0.95 18.16
CA ASP A 26 26.22 -0.70 16.75
C ASP A 26 25.11 0.17 16.16
N PRO A 27 25.42 1.34 15.59
CA PRO A 27 24.44 2.21 14.95
C PRO A 27 23.63 1.52 13.84
N ARG A 28 24.17 0.48 13.22
CA ARG A 28 23.47 -0.31 12.20
C ARG A 28 22.34 -1.19 12.78
N GLU A 29 22.43 -1.52 14.05
CA GLU A 29 21.47 -2.36 14.75
C GLU A 29 20.34 -1.57 15.44
N VAL A 30 20.44 -0.23 15.46
CA VAL A 30 19.49 0.65 16.17
C VAL A 30 19.02 1.77 15.26
N SER A 31 17.72 2.03 15.28
CA SER A 31 17.13 3.24 14.69
C SER A 31 16.99 4.29 15.77
N PHE A 32 17.78 5.35 15.69
CA PHE A 32 17.79 6.43 16.67
C PHE A 32 16.57 7.33 16.49
N ILE A 33 15.90 7.66 17.59
CA ILE A 33 14.65 8.44 17.59
C ILE A 33 14.72 9.72 18.40
N GLY A 34 15.72 9.88 19.26
CA GLY A 34 15.82 11.09 20.09
C GLY A 34 17.02 11.13 21.00
N ARG A 35 17.04 12.17 21.81
CA ARG A 35 18.00 12.34 22.90
C ARG A 35 17.25 12.41 24.22
N THR A 36 17.84 11.83 25.26
CA THR A 36 17.30 12.00 26.62
C THR A 36 17.36 13.48 27.00
N ASN A 37 16.34 13.93 27.71
CA ASN A 37 16.36 15.24 28.37
C ASN A 37 16.88 15.16 29.82
N TYR A 38 17.34 13.97 30.22
CA TYR A 38 17.96 13.72 31.49
C TYR A 38 19.39 14.34 31.52
N GLU A 39 19.67 15.13 32.51
CA GLU A 39 20.99 15.63 32.81
C GLU A 39 21.36 15.12 34.19
N ALA A 40 22.39 14.26 34.27
CA ALA A 40 22.94 13.87 35.58
C ALA A 40 23.54 15.07 36.26
N PRO A 41 23.40 15.22 37.58
CA PRO A 41 23.92 16.36 38.33
C PRO A 41 25.44 16.62 38.18
N LEU A 42 26.19 15.60 37.75
CA LEU A 42 27.66 15.65 37.58
C LEU A 42 28.12 15.43 36.13
N GLU A 43 27.22 15.01 35.23
CA GLU A 43 27.54 14.80 33.83
C GLU A 43 26.40 15.35 32.97
N SER A 44 26.63 16.47 32.29
CA SER A 44 25.66 17.03 31.32
C SER A 44 25.53 16.21 30.01
N LYS A 45 25.62 14.89 30.07
CA LYS A 45 25.55 14.01 28.90
C LYS A 45 24.13 13.66 28.59
N LYS A 46 23.65 14.16 27.44
CA LYS A 46 22.41 13.70 26.81
C LYS A 46 22.71 12.47 25.98
N TYR A 47 22.01 11.39 26.27
CA TYR A 47 22.17 10.13 25.51
C TYR A 47 21.26 10.12 24.31
N VAL A 48 21.82 9.81 23.14
CA VAL A 48 21.05 9.48 21.94
C VAL A 48 20.54 8.05 22.08
N PHE A 49 19.26 7.84 21.92
CA PHE A 49 18.63 6.53 22.09
C PHE A 49 17.72 6.19 20.91
N GLY A 50 17.38 4.90 20.78
CA GLY A 50 16.57 4.42 19.67
C GLY A 50 15.85 3.11 19.96
N ILE A 51 15.36 2.51 18.90
CA ILE A 51 14.68 1.21 18.87
C ILE A 51 15.59 0.22 18.16
N LYS A 52 15.82 -0.95 18.73
CA LYS A 52 16.54 -2.03 18.04
C LYS A 52 15.81 -2.40 16.75
N ARG A 53 16.55 -2.62 15.65
CA ARG A 53 15.94 -2.92 14.36
C ARG A 53 15.07 -4.16 14.37
N HIS A 54 15.48 -5.21 15.07
CA HIS A 54 14.68 -6.43 15.17
C HIS A 54 13.35 -6.20 15.90
N ASP A 55 13.28 -5.23 16.83
CA ASP A 55 12.04 -4.89 17.53
C ASP A 55 11.06 -4.12 16.63
N ARG A 56 11.55 -3.42 15.61
CA ARG A 56 10.69 -2.75 14.61
C ARG A 56 9.83 -3.74 13.81
N ARG A 57 10.21 -5.01 13.73
CA ARG A 57 9.39 -6.08 13.11
C ARG A 57 8.08 -6.34 13.83
N ARG A 58 7.94 -5.88 15.07
CA ARG A 58 6.71 -5.97 15.88
C ARG A 58 5.80 -4.76 15.73
N HIS A 59 6.05 -3.99 14.68
CA HIS A 59 5.39 -2.73 14.36
C HIS A 59 5.71 -1.57 15.32
N VAL A 60 5.62 -0.36 14.79
CA VAL A 60 5.77 0.89 15.55
C VAL A 60 4.58 1.77 15.20
N TYR A 61 3.87 2.23 16.21
CA TYR A 61 2.73 3.12 16.04
C TYR A 61 3.07 4.50 16.60
N VAL A 62 3.02 5.54 15.74
CA VAL A 62 3.37 6.91 16.11
C VAL A 62 2.11 7.76 16.16
N VAL A 63 1.78 8.25 17.36
CA VAL A 63 0.57 9.05 17.62
C VAL A 63 0.96 10.46 18.04
N GLY A 64 0.23 11.44 17.54
CA GLY A 64 0.42 12.85 17.91
C GLY A 64 -0.48 13.77 17.09
N LYS A 65 -0.69 14.99 17.59
CA LYS A 65 -1.43 16.03 16.86
C LYS A 65 -0.72 16.42 15.55
N SER A 66 -1.41 17.12 14.66
CA SER A 66 -0.77 17.71 13.48
C SER A 66 0.34 18.69 13.90
N GLY A 67 1.43 18.74 13.14
CA GLY A 67 2.55 19.65 13.39
C GLY A 67 3.56 19.24 14.47
N VAL A 68 3.34 18.14 15.23
CA VAL A 68 4.26 17.72 16.30
C VAL A 68 5.49 16.92 15.83
N GLY A 69 5.67 16.74 14.51
CA GLY A 69 6.86 16.11 13.95
C GLY A 69 6.76 14.62 13.64
N LYS A 70 5.56 14.02 13.57
CA LYS A 70 5.40 12.58 13.20
C LYS A 70 6.09 12.25 11.87
N SER A 71 5.82 13.03 10.82
CA SER A 71 6.44 12.84 9.50
C SER A 71 7.96 13.02 9.53
N LYS A 72 8.46 13.95 10.32
CA LYS A 72 9.91 14.14 10.50
C LYS A 72 10.59 12.99 11.25
N LEU A 73 9.87 12.35 12.18
CA LEU A 73 10.36 11.12 12.80
C LEU A 73 10.43 9.97 11.78
N LEU A 74 9.40 9.79 10.94
CA LEU A 74 9.41 8.77 9.89
C LEU A 74 10.52 9.03 8.86
N GLU A 75 10.68 10.29 8.42
CA GLU A 75 11.77 10.72 7.55
C GLU A 75 13.14 10.39 8.15
N LEU A 76 13.35 10.67 9.44
CA LEU A 76 14.58 10.35 10.16
C LEU A 76 14.87 8.84 10.16
N LEU A 77 13.86 8.00 10.37
CA LEU A 77 14.01 6.54 10.32
C LEU A 77 14.38 6.06 8.92
N VAL A 78 13.71 6.59 7.90
CA VAL A 78 13.98 6.26 6.48
C VAL A 78 15.41 6.65 6.09
N ARG A 79 15.86 7.85 6.43
CA ARG A 79 17.23 8.33 6.15
C ARG A 79 18.28 7.43 6.80
N GLN A 80 18.05 6.97 8.02
CA GLN A 80 18.95 6.02 8.69
C GLN A 80 18.96 4.67 7.99
N ASP A 81 17.80 4.13 7.58
CA ASP A 81 17.72 2.88 6.87
C ASP A 81 18.47 2.95 5.52
N ILE A 82 18.30 4.03 4.77
CA ILE A 82 19.03 4.27 3.52
C ILE A 82 20.54 4.35 3.77
N GLY A 83 20.96 5.18 4.71
CA GLY A 83 22.39 5.41 5.00
C GLY A 83 23.13 4.17 5.53
N TYR A 84 22.41 3.22 6.14
CA TYR A 84 22.98 1.95 6.59
C TYR A 84 22.81 0.80 5.58
N GLY A 85 22.37 1.09 4.35
CA GLY A 85 22.25 0.11 3.28
C GLY A 85 21.09 -0.88 3.44
N HIS A 86 20.04 -0.49 4.18
CA HIS A 86 18.82 -1.30 4.30
C HIS A 86 17.84 -0.99 3.18
N GLY A 87 17.07 -2.01 2.77
CA GLY A 87 15.89 -1.83 1.94
C GLY A 87 14.69 -1.36 2.76
N LEU A 88 13.80 -0.64 2.11
CA LEU A 88 12.57 -0.15 2.72
C LEU A 88 11.48 0.08 1.69
N CYS A 89 10.23 0.12 2.16
CA CYS A 89 9.10 0.68 1.43
C CYS A 89 8.53 1.85 2.23
N PHE A 90 8.41 3.01 1.60
CA PHE A 90 7.79 4.19 2.22
C PHE A 90 6.60 4.64 1.40
N ILE A 91 5.44 4.67 2.01
CA ILE A 91 4.19 5.10 1.38
C ILE A 91 3.81 6.45 1.97
N ASP A 92 3.79 7.49 1.13
CA ASP A 92 3.47 8.85 1.55
C ASP A 92 2.13 9.31 0.95
N PRO A 93 1.07 9.43 1.76
CA PRO A 93 -0.21 9.94 1.30
C PRO A 93 -0.19 11.41 0.87
N HIS A 94 0.81 12.19 1.30
CA HIS A 94 0.92 13.62 1.02
C HIS A 94 1.96 13.95 -0.06
N GLY A 95 3.06 13.20 -0.13
CA GLY A 95 4.15 13.37 -1.09
C GLY A 95 5.34 14.20 -0.57
N ASP A 96 5.13 15.05 0.43
CA ASP A 96 6.15 16.00 0.92
C ASP A 96 7.39 15.32 1.50
N VAL A 97 7.22 14.16 2.14
CA VAL A 97 8.33 13.43 2.77
C VAL A 97 9.19 12.73 1.73
N ILE A 98 8.58 12.22 0.65
CA ILE A 98 9.31 11.57 -0.44
C ILE A 98 10.24 12.56 -1.12
N GLU A 99 9.80 13.78 -1.42
CA GLU A 99 10.66 14.81 -2.00
C GLU A 99 11.90 15.05 -1.12
N ALA A 100 11.70 15.19 0.20
CA ALA A 100 12.82 15.37 1.14
C ALA A 100 13.73 14.12 1.25
N ILE A 101 13.21 12.91 1.02
CA ILE A 101 14.00 11.67 1.01
C ILE A 101 14.85 11.62 -0.25
N LEU A 102 14.31 11.97 -1.42
CA LEU A 102 15.03 11.95 -2.69
C LEU A 102 16.29 12.81 -2.67
N ASP A 103 16.23 13.99 -2.05
CA ASP A 103 17.40 14.87 -1.86
C ASP A 103 18.51 14.24 -1.01
N PHE A 104 18.21 13.18 -0.27
CA PHE A 104 19.13 12.52 0.66
C PHE A 104 19.66 11.19 0.15
N ILE A 105 19.19 10.68 -0.99
CA ILE A 105 19.66 9.39 -1.55
C ILE A 105 21.16 9.48 -1.88
N PRO A 106 22.03 8.63 -1.28
CA PRO A 106 23.44 8.59 -1.64
C PRO A 106 23.62 8.15 -3.10
N GLU A 107 24.67 8.67 -3.75
CA GLU A 107 24.94 8.39 -5.17
C GLU A 107 25.02 6.90 -5.47
N GLU A 108 25.62 6.12 -4.59
CA GLU A 108 25.76 4.66 -4.69
C GLU A 108 24.44 3.88 -4.53
N ARG A 109 23.34 4.56 -4.11
CA ARG A 109 22.02 3.94 -3.91
C ARG A 109 20.97 4.43 -4.92
N ILE A 110 21.34 5.29 -5.87
CA ILE A 110 20.39 5.85 -6.87
C ILE A 110 19.74 4.73 -7.68
N ASP A 111 20.50 3.73 -8.12
CA ASP A 111 20.00 2.60 -8.90
C ASP A 111 19.11 1.62 -8.10
N ASP A 112 19.12 1.75 -6.78
CA ASP A 112 18.25 0.96 -5.91
C ASP A 112 16.87 1.60 -5.72
N VAL A 113 16.66 2.83 -6.16
CA VAL A 113 15.41 3.57 -5.93
C VAL A 113 14.35 3.19 -6.96
N VAL A 114 13.19 2.81 -6.47
CA VAL A 114 11.99 2.58 -7.27
C VAL A 114 10.93 3.58 -6.81
N ILE A 115 10.52 4.45 -7.71
CA ILE A 115 9.48 5.46 -7.41
C ILE A 115 8.18 5.06 -8.09
N ILE A 116 7.11 5.12 -7.33
CA ILE A 116 5.74 4.97 -7.82
C ILE A 116 5.01 6.27 -7.54
N ASP A 117 4.69 7.02 -8.57
CA ASP A 117 3.88 8.23 -8.50
C ASP A 117 2.70 8.14 -9.48
N PRO A 118 1.49 7.84 -8.99
CA PRO A 118 0.30 7.80 -9.83
C PRO A 118 -0.09 9.14 -10.45
N SER A 119 0.48 10.24 -10.00
CA SER A 119 0.24 11.57 -10.58
C SER A 119 1.14 11.87 -11.77
N ASP A 120 2.19 11.07 -11.99
CA ASP A 120 3.09 11.18 -13.13
C ASP A 120 2.45 10.53 -14.37
N ALA A 121 1.97 11.37 -15.28
CA ALA A 121 1.33 10.89 -16.50
C ALA A 121 2.35 10.48 -17.60
N ASP A 122 3.58 10.97 -17.52
CA ASP A 122 4.62 10.72 -18.51
C ASP A 122 5.29 9.36 -18.31
N TRP A 123 5.36 8.91 -17.05
CA TRP A 123 5.98 7.64 -16.65
C TRP A 123 5.05 6.74 -15.86
N PRO A 124 3.93 6.28 -16.44
CA PRO A 124 2.98 5.45 -15.72
C PRO A 124 3.61 4.10 -15.34
N VAL A 125 3.65 3.84 -14.05
CA VAL A 125 4.13 2.56 -13.53
C VAL A 125 3.17 1.44 -13.92
N SER A 126 3.70 0.33 -14.44
CA SER A 126 2.90 -0.84 -14.76
C SER A 126 2.52 -1.60 -13.49
N PHE A 127 1.24 -1.57 -13.14
CA PHE A 127 0.69 -2.33 -12.02
C PHE A 127 -0.65 -2.98 -12.39
N ASN A 128 -0.62 -4.29 -12.60
CA ASN A 128 -1.81 -5.09 -12.87
C ASN A 128 -2.12 -6.01 -11.69
N PRO A 129 -3.16 -5.73 -10.89
CA PRO A 129 -3.55 -6.60 -9.79
C PRO A 129 -4.11 -7.96 -10.24
N LEU A 130 -4.50 -8.07 -11.51
CA LEU A 130 -5.04 -9.29 -12.12
C LEU A 130 -4.00 -10.08 -12.94
N GLN A 131 -2.72 -9.72 -12.83
CA GLN A 131 -1.67 -10.51 -13.46
C GLN A 131 -1.75 -11.96 -12.98
N LYS A 132 -1.58 -12.89 -13.94
CA LYS A 132 -1.58 -14.31 -13.66
C LYS A 132 -0.63 -14.68 -12.52
N VAL A 133 -1.15 -15.43 -11.57
CA VAL A 133 -0.41 -15.96 -10.42
C VAL A 133 -0.48 -17.49 -10.41
N PRO A 134 0.41 -18.17 -9.68
CA PRO A 134 0.29 -19.61 -9.43
C PRO A 134 -1.10 -19.98 -8.88
N PRO A 135 -1.65 -21.16 -9.24
CA PRO A 135 -3.01 -21.56 -8.84
C PRO A 135 -3.28 -21.47 -7.34
N GLU A 136 -2.28 -21.80 -6.51
CA GLU A 136 -2.34 -21.75 -5.05
C GLU A 136 -2.51 -20.33 -4.48
N LEU A 137 -2.13 -19.30 -5.23
CA LEU A 137 -2.25 -17.89 -4.79
C LEU A 137 -3.51 -17.19 -5.30
N LYS A 138 -4.28 -17.79 -6.22
CA LYS A 138 -5.46 -17.15 -6.81
C LYS A 138 -6.48 -16.68 -5.78
N HIS A 139 -6.83 -17.56 -4.84
CA HIS A 139 -7.83 -17.22 -3.81
C HIS A 139 -7.33 -16.12 -2.87
N GLN A 140 -6.05 -16.14 -2.53
CA GLN A 140 -5.45 -15.08 -1.71
C GLN A 140 -5.46 -13.73 -2.45
N MET A 141 -5.11 -13.73 -3.74
CA MET A 141 -5.17 -12.53 -4.57
C MET A 141 -6.58 -11.99 -4.71
N ALA A 142 -7.56 -12.88 -4.96
CA ALA A 142 -8.96 -12.49 -5.04
C ALA A 142 -9.44 -11.90 -3.71
N GLN A 143 -9.09 -12.51 -2.59
CA GLN A 143 -9.45 -12.01 -1.25
C GLN A 143 -8.85 -10.61 -0.99
N GLY A 144 -7.59 -10.40 -1.32
CA GLY A 144 -6.97 -9.08 -1.19
C GLY A 144 -7.67 -7.99 -2.00
N LEU A 145 -8.06 -8.28 -3.25
CA LEU A 145 -8.83 -7.33 -4.07
C LEU A 145 -10.23 -7.06 -3.50
N ILE A 146 -10.88 -8.09 -2.93
CA ILE A 146 -12.17 -7.94 -2.26
C ILE A 146 -12.06 -6.98 -1.08
N GLU A 147 -11.07 -7.14 -0.22
CA GLU A 147 -10.83 -6.27 0.95
C GLU A 147 -10.61 -4.81 0.55
N VAL A 148 -9.89 -4.58 -0.57
CA VAL A 148 -9.74 -3.24 -1.13
C VAL A 148 -11.07 -2.67 -1.57
N MET A 149 -11.88 -3.44 -2.30
CA MET A 149 -13.18 -2.98 -2.80
C MET A 149 -14.19 -2.79 -1.67
N GLU A 150 -14.26 -3.71 -0.72
CA GLU A 150 -15.09 -3.58 0.49
C GLU A 150 -14.83 -2.27 1.21
N LYS A 151 -13.55 -1.92 1.40
CA LYS A 151 -13.16 -0.65 1.98
C LYS A 151 -13.64 0.57 1.18
N GLN A 152 -13.67 0.46 -0.16
CA GLN A 152 -14.12 1.54 -1.04
C GLN A 152 -15.64 1.70 -1.07
N PHE A 153 -16.37 0.62 -0.90
CA PHE A 153 -17.84 0.63 -0.84
C PHE A 153 -18.38 0.92 0.57
N GLY A 154 -17.62 0.59 1.62
CA GLY A 154 -18.04 0.74 3.00
C GLY A 154 -19.36 0.02 3.28
N ALA A 155 -20.32 0.72 3.87
CA ALA A 155 -21.64 0.16 4.22
C ALA A 155 -22.48 -0.31 3.00
N ASN A 156 -22.11 0.09 1.79
CA ASN A 156 -22.79 -0.34 0.56
C ASN A 156 -22.25 -1.67 0.00
N TRP A 157 -21.25 -2.26 0.63
CA TRP A 157 -20.73 -3.59 0.25
C TRP A 157 -21.71 -4.67 0.69
N THR A 158 -22.32 -5.35 -0.26
CA THR A 158 -23.31 -6.39 0.01
C THR A 158 -22.75 -7.77 -0.34
N PRO A 159 -23.26 -8.87 0.27
CA PRO A 159 -22.83 -10.22 -0.08
C PRO A 159 -22.95 -10.54 -1.59
N ARG A 160 -23.92 -9.93 -2.25
CA ARG A 160 -24.14 -10.10 -3.69
C ARG A 160 -23.08 -9.39 -4.52
N LEU A 161 -22.71 -8.15 -4.14
CA LEU A 161 -21.58 -7.43 -4.75
C LEU A 161 -20.29 -8.22 -4.59
N GLU A 162 -20.03 -8.71 -3.39
CA GLU A 162 -18.85 -9.52 -3.11
C GLU A 162 -18.82 -10.78 -3.97
N HIS A 163 -19.93 -11.49 -4.06
CA HIS A 163 -20.03 -12.71 -4.85
C HIS A 163 -19.69 -12.46 -6.32
N VAL A 164 -20.33 -11.47 -6.95
CA VAL A 164 -20.06 -11.10 -8.35
C VAL A 164 -18.60 -10.66 -8.54
N PHE A 165 -18.08 -9.84 -7.63
CA PHE A 165 -16.70 -9.34 -7.72
C PHE A 165 -15.68 -10.47 -7.55
N ARG A 166 -15.90 -11.37 -6.59
CA ARG A 166 -15.05 -12.55 -6.33
C ARG A 166 -14.96 -13.45 -7.56
N PHE A 167 -16.09 -13.83 -8.15
CA PHE A 167 -16.11 -14.70 -9.31
C PHE A 167 -15.52 -14.01 -10.54
N THR A 168 -15.77 -12.71 -10.72
CA THR A 168 -15.15 -11.91 -11.79
C THR A 168 -13.63 -11.89 -11.64
N THR A 169 -13.13 -11.70 -10.44
CA THR A 169 -11.70 -11.71 -10.15
C THR A 169 -11.06 -13.07 -10.43
N LEU A 170 -11.67 -14.15 -9.92
CA LEU A 170 -11.18 -15.53 -10.15
C LEU A 170 -11.15 -15.89 -11.63
N ALA A 171 -12.19 -15.54 -12.38
CA ALA A 171 -12.25 -15.76 -13.82
C ALA A 171 -11.14 -15.05 -14.58
N LEU A 172 -10.90 -13.79 -14.23
CA LEU A 172 -9.87 -12.98 -14.88
C LEU A 172 -8.44 -13.41 -14.49
N LEU A 173 -8.21 -13.93 -13.30
CA LEU A 173 -6.90 -14.50 -12.92
C LEU A 173 -6.51 -15.72 -13.75
N ASP A 174 -7.45 -16.36 -14.45
CA ASP A 174 -7.19 -17.42 -15.42
C ASP A 174 -6.94 -16.90 -16.85
N TYR A 175 -7.40 -15.68 -17.14
CA TYR A 175 -7.31 -15.10 -18.47
C TYR A 175 -5.96 -14.42 -18.71
N PRO A 176 -5.20 -14.78 -19.78
CA PRO A 176 -3.85 -14.27 -20.00
C PRO A 176 -3.76 -12.76 -20.19
N ASP A 177 -4.80 -12.16 -20.78
CA ASP A 177 -4.89 -10.75 -21.11
C ASP A 177 -5.72 -9.93 -20.09
N ALA A 178 -5.84 -10.44 -18.86
CA ALA A 178 -6.61 -9.77 -17.83
C ALA A 178 -6.04 -8.41 -17.46
N THR A 179 -6.93 -7.43 -17.27
CA THR A 179 -6.63 -6.11 -16.74
C THR A 179 -7.80 -5.62 -15.90
N MET A 180 -7.62 -4.56 -15.10
CA MET A 180 -8.74 -3.96 -14.36
C MET A 180 -9.87 -3.48 -15.28
N ARG A 181 -9.58 -3.05 -16.50
CA ARG A 181 -10.60 -2.75 -17.50
C ARG A 181 -11.41 -3.99 -17.88
N GLY A 182 -10.78 -5.15 -17.93
CA GLY A 182 -11.41 -6.43 -18.18
C GLY A 182 -12.51 -6.78 -17.16
N MET A 183 -12.42 -6.28 -15.92
CA MET A 183 -13.48 -6.46 -14.93
C MET A 183 -14.80 -5.83 -15.38
N ILE A 184 -14.76 -4.62 -15.92
CA ILE A 184 -15.96 -3.96 -16.48
C ILE A 184 -16.46 -4.75 -17.69
N SER A 185 -15.57 -5.12 -18.61
CA SER A 185 -15.96 -5.89 -19.81
C SER A 185 -16.57 -7.25 -19.46
N MET A 186 -16.07 -7.90 -18.42
CA MET A 186 -16.61 -9.17 -17.93
C MET A 186 -18.09 -9.05 -17.48
N LEU A 187 -18.44 -7.89 -16.92
CA LEU A 187 -19.77 -7.60 -16.42
C LEU A 187 -20.73 -7.09 -17.52
N THR A 188 -20.21 -6.36 -18.52
CA THR A 188 -21.05 -5.62 -19.49
C THR A 188 -20.96 -6.13 -20.93
N ASP A 189 -19.88 -6.84 -21.30
CA ASP A 189 -19.64 -7.26 -22.69
C ASP A 189 -19.74 -8.79 -22.81
N ARG A 190 -20.83 -9.29 -23.42
CA ARG A 190 -21.07 -10.71 -23.61
C ARG A 190 -19.99 -11.41 -24.47
N PRO A 191 -19.55 -10.90 -25.62
CA PRO A 191 -18.46 -11.47 -26.40
C PRO A 191 -17.16 -11.60 -25.61
N TYR A 192 -16.77 -10.56 -24.87
CA TYR A 192 -15.58 -10.61 -24.00
C TYR A 192 -15.73 -11.69 -22.93
N ARG A 193 -16.87 -11.75 -22.26
CA ARG A 193 -17.15 -12.75 -21.22
C ARG A 193 -17.06 -14.16 -21.75
N GLN A 194 -17.65 -14.45 -22.92
CA GLN A 194 -17.57 -15.77 -23.55
C GLN A 194 -16.13 -16.19 -23.82
N LYS A 195 -15.31 -15.27 -24.31
CA LYS A 195 -13.88 -15.51 -24.53
C LYS A 195 -13.14 -15.85 -23.23
N VAL A 196 -13.45 -15.15 -22.13
CA VAL A 196 -12.82 -15.42 -20.83
C VAL A 196 -13.25 -16.77 -20.27
N ILE A 197 -14.53 -17.15 -20.43
CA ILE A 197 -15.07 -18.45 -19.95
C ILE A 197 -14.28 -19.65 -20.48
N GLU A 198 -13.70 -19.57 -21.67
CA GLU A 198 -12.89 -20.63 -22.26
C GLU A 198 -11.62 -20.91 -21.46
N TYR A 199 -11.09 -19.90 -20.76
CA TYR A 199 -9.87 -19.99 -19.95
C TYR A 199 -10.11 -20.36 -18.49
N ILE A 200 -11.36 -20.29 -18.01
CA ILE A 200 -11.67 -20.58 -16.60
C ILE A 200 -11.41 -22.04 -16.29
N THR A 201 -10.56 -22.28 -15.29
CA THR A 201 -10.16 -23.61 -14.84
C THR A 201 -11.05 -24.18 -13.73
N ASP A 202 -11.68 -23.30 -12.92
CA ASP A 202 -12.57 -23.68 -11.83
C ASP A 202 -14.00 -23.88 -12.35
N ASP A 203 -14.56 -25.09 -12.19
CA ASP A 203 -15.88 -25.45 -12.69
C ASP A 203 -17.02 -24.63 -12.05
N MET A 204 -16.88 -24.22 -10.77
CA MET A 204 -17.88 -23.38 -10.10
C MET A 204 -17.89 -21.97 -10.69
N VAL A 205 -16.71 -21.39 -10.90
CA VAL A 205 -16.56 -20.07 -11.52
C VAL A 205 -17.08 -20.11 -12.96
N LYS A 206 -16.75 -21.15 -13.69
CA LYS A 206 -17.20 -21.36 -15.07
C LYS A 206 -18.73 -21.48 -15.16
N ARG A 207 -19.33 -22.32 -14.32
CA ARG A 207 -20.79 -22.50 -14.23
C ARG A 207 -21.50 -21.19 -13.87
N PHE A 208 -20.95 -20.43 -12.93
CA PHE A 208 -21.49 -19.13 -12.55
C PHE A 208 -21.68 -18.23 -13.80
N PHE A 209 -20.63 -18.03 -14.60
CA PHE A 209 -20.72 -17.16 -15.77
C PHE A 209 -21.49 -17.74 -16.93
N ALA A 210 -21.41 -19.05 -17.12
CA ALA A 210 -22.11 -19.74 -18.25
C ALA A 210 -23.63 -19.85 -18.04
N VAL A 211 -24.09 -19.92 -16.78
CA VAL A 211 -25.51 -20.21 -16.46
C VAL A 211 -26.08 -19.07 -15.59
N GLU A 212 -25.60 -18.90 -14.35
CA GLU A 212 -26.25 -18.05 -13.38
C GLU A 212 -26.17 -16.56 -13.76
N PHE A 213 -24.98 -16.09 -14.09
CA PHE A 213 -24.76 -14.70 -14.49
C PHE A 213 -25.44 -14.38 -15.85
N ALA A 214 -25.51 -15.33 -16.76
CA ALA A 214 -26.22 -15.16 -18.03
C ALA A 214 -27.69 -14.86 -17.79
N ASP A 215 -28.34 -15.63 -16.92
CA ASP A 215 -29.73 -15.43 -16.52
C ASP A 215 -29.98 -14.10 -15.83
N TRP A 216 -29.03 -13.66 -14.96
CA TRP A 216 -29.12 -12.39 -14.27
C TRP A 216 -28.99 -11.22 -15.23
N SER A 217 -28.02 -11.29 -16.16
CA SER A 217 -27.79 -10.21 -17.13
C SER A 217 -28.96 -10.01 -18.11
N GLU A 218 -29.72 -11.07 -18.43
CA GLU A 218 -30.93 -10.99 -19.25
C GLU A 218 -32.11 -10.38 -18.47
N LYS A 219 -32.21 -10.61 -17.17
CA LYS A 219 -33.28 -10.09 -16.30
C LYS A 219 -32.99 -8.70 -15.73
N PHE A 220 -31.95 -8.01 -16.20
CA PHE A 220 -31.53 -6.70 -15.67
C PHE A 220 -31.35 -6.70 -14.16
N ASP A 221 -30.63 -7.69 -13.62
CA ASP A 221 -30.28 -7.67 -12.21
C ASP A 221 -29.18 -6.65 -11.95
N THR A 222 -29.65 -5.40 -11.83
CA THR A 222 -28.83 -4.19 -11.81
C THR A 222 -28.18 -3.94 -10.46
N ASP A 223 -28.67 -4.58 -9.39
CA ASP A 223 -28.29 -4.24 -8.02
C ASP A 223 -26.84 -4.58 -7.65
N ALA A 224 -26.24 -5.55 -8.33
CA ALA A 224 -24.82 -5.89 -8.13
C ALA A 224 -23.91 -5.40 -9.25
N ILE A 225 -24.39 -5.41 -10.50
CA ILE A 225 -23.58 -5.10 -11.68
C ILE A 225 -23.31 -3.59 -11.77
N ILE A 226 -24.37 -2.78 -11.71
CA ILE A 226 -24.25 -1.32 -11.87
C ILE A 226 -23.34 -0.67 -10.83
N PRO A 227 -23.46 -0.93 -9.51
CA PRO A 227 -22.57 -0.34 -8.52
C PRO A 227 -21.10 -0.71 -8.77
N LEU A 228 -20.78 -1.96 -9.14
CA LEU A 228 -19.42 -2.39 -9.46
C LEU A 228 -18.89 -1.67 -10.70
N VAL A 229 -19.66 -1.61 -11.77
CA VAL A 229 -19.28 -0.91 -13.02
C VAL A 229 -19.06 0.59 -12.76
N ASN A 230 -19.94 1.23 -11.98
CA ASN A 230 -19.81 2.64 -11.64
C ASN A 230 -18.54 2.90 -10.81
N LYS A 231 -18.27 2.08 -9.79
CA LYS A 231 -17.11 2.25 -8.93
C LYS A 231 -15.79 2.00 -9.68
N LEU A 232 -15.71 0.92 -10.43
CA LEU A 232 -14.55 0.63 -11.27
C LEU A 232 -14.38 1.68 -12.36
N GLY A 233 -15.49 2.14 -12.97
CA GLY A 233 -15.48 3.21 -13.96
C GLY A 233 -14.98 4.53 -13.39
N GLN A 234 -15.35 4.87 -12.16
CA GLN A 234 -14.86 6.05 -11.47
C GLN A 234 -13.32 6.04 -11.38
N PHE A 235 -12.71 4.95 -10.91
CA PHE A 235 -11.26 4.83 -10.84
C PHE A 235 -10.60 4.87 -12.22
N LEU A 236 -11.14 4.15 -13.19
CA LEU A 236 -10.57 4.07 -14.55
C LEU A 236 -10.90 5.28 -15.42
N SER A 237 -11.76 6.21 -14.98
CA SER A 237 -12.00 7.49 -15.66
C SER A 237 -10.80 8.42 -15.58
N MET A 238 -10.01 8.33 -14.52
CA MET A 238 -8.79 9.11 -14.35
C MET A 238 -7.69 8.58 -15.28
N PRO A 239 -7.16 9.36 -16.23
CA PRO A 239 -6.17 8.88 -17.22
C PRO A 239 -4.93 8.25 -16.58
N ALA A 240 -4.40 8.86 -15.53
CA ALA A 240 -3.23 8.37 -14.82
C ALA A 240 -3.45 6.95 -14.25
N LEU A 241 -4.55 6.74 -13.51
CA LEU A 241 -4.87 5.42 -12.95
C LEU A 241 -5.20 4.40 -14.04
N ARG A 242 -5.93 4.84 -15.08
CA ARG A 242 -6.21 3.97 -16.23
C ARG A 242 -4.94 3.47 -16.89
N ASN A 243 -3.95 4.33 -17.12
CA ASN A 243 -2.68 3.96 -17.76
C ASN A 243 -1.88 2.97 -16.89
N ILE A 244 -1.98 3.06 -15.56
CA ILE A 244 -1.34 2.15 -14.63
C ILE A 244 -2.02 0.76 -14.67
N PHE A 245 -3.35 0.72 -14.54
CA PHE A 245 -4.12 -0.52 -14.41
C PHE A 245 -4.51 -1.18 -15.73
N ALA A 246 -4.30 -0.52 -16.88
CA ALA A 246 -4.60 -1.09 -18.20
C ALA A 246 -3.46 -1.94 -18.75
N GLN A 247 -2.30 -1.93 -18.14
CA GLN A 247 -1.15 -2.71 -18.57
C GLN A 247 -1.33 -4.18 -18.19
N LYS A 248 -0.88 -5.10 -19.06
CA LYS A 248 -1.05 -6.55 -18.85
C LYS A 248 -0.02 -7.13 -17.88
N GLU A 249 1.21 -6.62 -17.96
CA GLU A 249 2.35 -7.13 -17.19
C GLU A 249 2.77 -6.14 -16.11
N ASN A 250 3.14 -6.64 -14.95
CA ASN A 250 3.80 -5.86 -13.93
C ASN A 250 5.28 -5.73 -14.25
N LYS A 251 5.79 -4.51 -14.25
CA LYS A 251 7.24 -4.26 -14.28
C LYS A 251 7.83 -4.16 -12.87
N ILE A 252 6.98 -4.12 -11.85
CA ILE A 252 7.40 -4.08 -10.44
C ILE A 252 7.38 -5.50 -9.91
N ASP A 253 8.53 -6.00 -9.52
CA ASP A 253 8.68 -7.23 -8.75
C ASP A 253 8.93 -6.88 -7.28
N PHE A 254 7.87 -6.92 -6.46
CA PHE A 254 7.98 -6.62 -5.02
C PHE A 254 8.90 -7.59 -4.29
N ARG A 255 8.98 -8.86 -4.73
CA ARG A 255 9.87 -9.84 -4.14
C ARG A 255 11.34 -9.50 -4.41
N ASP A 256 11.65 -9.09 -5.65
CA ASP A 256 12.99 -8.60 -5.97
C ASP A 256 13.33 -7.34 -5.17
N ILE A 257 12.42 -6.37 -5.10
CA ILE A 257 12.61 -5.15 -4.32
C ILE A 257 12.97 -5.47 -2.86
N MET A 258 12.23 -6.38 -2.23
CA MET A 258 12.47 -6.78 -0.84
C MET A 258 13.79 -7.56 -0.68
N ASN A 259 14.07 -8.52 -1.55
CA ASN A 259 15.24 -9.38 -1.45
C ASN A 259 16.54 -8.64 -1.78
N SER A 260 16.49 -7.70 -2.74
CA SER A 260 17.62 -6.90 -3.18
C SER A 260 17.83 -5.64 -2.35
N LYS A 261 17.07 -5.46 -1.25
CA LYS A 261 17.16 -4.30 -0.35
C LYS A 261 16.98 -2.96 -1.07
N LYS A 262 16.12 -2.91 -2.09
CA LYS A 262 15.81 -1.67 -2.80
C LYS A 262 15.02 -0.69 -1.94
N ILE A 263 14.96 0.54 -2.40
CA ILE A 263 14.24 1.65 -1.77
C ILE A 263 12.98 1.90 -2.60
N LEU A 264 11.84 1.45 -2.09
CA LEU A 264 10.55 1.67 -2.75
C LEU A 264 9.85 2.89 -2.14
N LEU A 265 9.63 3.92 -2.96
CA LEU A 265 8.96 5.14 -2.58
C LEU A 265 7.63 5.26 -3.32
N ILE A 266 6.52 5.23 -2.59
CA ILE A 266 5.17 5.31 -3.16
C ILE A 266 4.56 6.67 -2.79
N ASN A 267 4.52 7.57 -3.77
CA ASN A 267 3.97 8.91 -3.63
C ASN A 267 2.48 8.90 -3.98
N LEU A 268 1.62 8.91 -3.00
CA LEU A 268 0.18 8.90 -3.25
C LEU A 268 -0.44 10.29 -3.40
N SER A 269 0.30 11.35 -3.12
CA SER A 269 -0.04 12.78 -3.35
C SER A 269 -1.54 13.06 -3.41
N LYS A 270 -2.29 12.80 -2.35
CA LYS A 270 -3.75 12.91 -2.34
C LYS A 270 -4.28 14.27 -2.82
N GLY A 271 -3.47 15.31 -2.71
CA GLY A 271 -3.77 16.63 -3.26
C GLY A 271 -3.82 16.66 -4.79
N LYS A 272 -3.11 15.76 -5.47
CA LYS A 272 -3.05 15.67 -6.94
C LYS A 272 -4.06 14.67 -7.51
N ILE A 273 -4.18 13.48 -6.89
CA ILE A 273 -5.05 12.41 -7.41
C ILE A 273 -6.38 12.27 -6.67
N GLY A 274 -6.59 13.02 -5.59
CA GLY A 274 -7.77 12.93 -4.73
C GLY A 274 -7.65 11.87 -3.64
N GLU A 275 -8.36 12.06 -2.53
CA GLU A 275 -8.25 11.21 -1.35
C GLU A 275 -8.73 9.77 -1.61
N GLU A 276 -9.83 9.61 -2.33
CA GLU A 276 -10.41 8.31 -2.65
C GLU A 276 -9.47 7.48 -3.55
N ASN A 277 -8.92 8.09 -4.61
CA ASN A 277 -7.97 7.43 -5.49
C ASN A 277 -6.66 7.09 -4.77
N SER A 278 -6.16 7.99 -3.92
CA SER A 278 -4.98 7.75 -3.08
C SER A 278 -5.20 6.57 -2.14
N SER A 279 -6.34 6.51 -1.47
CA SER A 279 -6.71 5.39 -0.60
C SER A 279 -6.85 4.06 -1.35
N PHE A 280 -7.49 4.09 -2.51
CA PHE A 280 -7.64 2.92 -3.38
C PHE A 280 -6.29 2.38 -3.82
N PHE A 281 -5.46 3.26 -4.38
CA PHE A 281 -4.14 2.91 -4.91
C PHE A 281 -3.21 2.38 -3.80
N GLY A 282 -3.14 3.11 -2.67
CA GLY A 282 -2.35 2.68 -1.52
C GLY A 282 -2.79 1.33 -0.96
N SER A 283 -4.10 1.08 -0.88
CA SER A 283 -4.64 -0.21 -0.44
C SER A 283 -4.23 -1.34 -1.40
N MET A 284 -4.28 -1.10 -2.72
CA MET A 284 -3.84 -2.07 -3.73
C MET A 284 -2.37 -2.45 -3.59
N PHE A 285 -1.49 -1.48 -3.31
CA PHE A 285 -0.06 -1.76 -3.10
C PHE A 285 0.23 -2.53 -1.82
N ILE A 286 -0.48 -2.24 -0.74
CA ILE A 286 -0.30 -2.93 0.55
C ILE A 286 -0.78 -4.38 0.47
N THR A 287 -1.78 -4.66 -0.35
CA THR A 287 -2.41 -5.99 -0.45
C THR A 287 -1.62 -6.94 -1.39
N LYS A 288 -0.81 -6.40 -2.30
CA LYS A 288 0.01 -7.16 -3.26
C LYS A 288 1.29 -7.69 -2.63
#